data_e22f29232b46dbf6f45688c161fe7c92
#
_entry.id   e22f29232b46dbf6f45688c161fe7c92
#
_cell.length_a   1.000
_cell.length_b   1.000
_cell.length_c   1.000
_cell.angle_alpha   90.00
_cell.angle_beta   90.00
_cell.angle_gamma   90.00
#
_symmetry.space_group_name_H-M   'P 1'
#
loop_
_entity.id
_entity.type
_entity.pdbx_description
1 polymer ?
#
loop_
_entity_poly.entity_id
_entity_poly.type
_entity_poly.pdbx_seq_one_letter_code
_entity_poly.pdbx_strand_id
1 'polypeptide(L)'
;DLSILNVKQYKADRLKQAEKLNPEQRSMRLLKEIQSELHLDKPPLQIECFDNSNIQGSDAVAACVVFKKAKPSKKDYRKYNIKTVVGPDDYASMKEVVRRRYQRAIEESSPLPDLIITDGGKGQMEVVREVVEDELHLNIPIAGLAKDNKHRTSELLFGFPAQTIGIKQQSSLFRLLTQIQDEVH
;
A
#
# COMPACT_ATOMS: atom_id res chain seq x y z
N ASP A 1 29.61 32.01 18.57
CA ASP A 1 29.19 32.11 19.96
C ASP A 1 28.73 30.78 20.52
N LEU A 2 29.30 30.35 21.63
CA LEU A 2 29.00 29.09 22.29
C LEU A 2 27.51 28.96 22.70
N SER A 3 26.87 30.06 23.05
CA SER A 3 25.45 30.05 23.44
C SER A 3 24.53 29.64 22.29
N ILE A 4 24.82 30.12 21.12
CA ILE A 4 24.02 29.80 19.90
C ILE A 4 24.21 28.34 19.52
N LEU A 5 25.44 27.82 19.59
CA LEU A 5 25.75 26.43 19.32
C LEU A 5 25.02 25.48 20.28
N ASN A 6 25.00 25.82 21.58
CA ASN A 6 24.31 25.02 22.59
C ASN A 6 22.80 24.96 22.35
N VAL A 7 22.17 26.06 21.96
CA VAL A 7 20.72 26.10 21.68
C VAL A 7 20.37 25.21 20.47
N LYS A 8 21.18 25.26 19.40
CA LYS A 8 20.97 24.42 18.23
C LYS A 8 21.13 22.93 18.57
N GLN A 9 22.16 22.59 19.34
CA GLN A 9 22.38 21.22 19.79
C GLN A 9 21.21 20.70 20.64
N TYR A 10 20.73 21.51 21.56
CA TYR A 10 19.59 21.18 22.42
C TYR A 10 18.32 20.89 21.61
N LYS A 11 18.01 21.71 20.60
CA LYS A 11 16.86 21.51 19.72
C LYS A 11 16.97 20.21 18.91
N ALA A 12 18.16 19.90 18.38
CA ALA A 12 18.39 18.68 17.62
C ALA A 12 18.20 17.44 18.51
N ASP A 13 18.75 17.43 19.70
CA ASP A 13 18.63 16.34 20.67
C ASP A 13 17.18 16.15 21.09
N ARG A 14 16.44 17.22 21.30
CA ARG A 14 15.05 17.17 21.70
C ARG A 14 14.16 16.61 20.61
N LEU A 15 14.41 16.95 19.35
CA LEU A 15 13.70 16.38 18.21
C LEU A 15 13.95 14.87 18.08
N LYS A 16 15.20 14.43 18.25
CA LYS A 16 15.54 13.01 18.24
C LYS A 16 14.85 12.25 19.36
N GLN A 17 14.82 12.82 20.57
CA GLN A 17 14.15 12.20 21.71
C GLN A 17 12.63 12.11 21.49
N ALA A 18 12.02 13.17 20.97
CA ALA A 18 10.60 13.20 20.68
C ALA A 18 10.23 12.12 19.63
N GLU A 19 11.05 11.95 18.60
CA GLU A 19 10.84 10.90 17.58
C GLU A 19 11.02 9.49 18.13
N LYS A 20 11.93 9.30 19.09
CA LYS A 20 12.11 8.00 19.77
C LYS A 20 10.97 7.70 20.73
N LEU A 21 10.48 8.72 21.45
CA LEU A 21 9.49 8.54 22.52
C LEU A 21 8.05 8.44 22.01
N ASN A 22 7.79 8.79 20.72
CA ASN A 22 6.43 8.79 20.19
C ASN A 22 6.34 8.14 18.81
N PRO A 23 6.30 6.80 18.77
CA PRO A 23 6.18 6.08 17.50
C PRO A 23 4.88 6.37 16.74
N GLU A 24 3.81 6.74 17.45
CA GLU A 24 2.54 7.12 16.80
C GLU A 24 2.68 8.40 15.99
N GLN A 25 3.41 9.39 16.50
CA GLN A 25 3.65 10.64 15.77
C GLN A 25 4.48 10.38 14.51
N ARG A 26 5.46 9.49 14.57
CA ARG A 26 6.25 9.10 13.40
C ARG A 26 5.39 8.42 12.34
N SER A 27 4.53 7.52 12.78
CA SER A 27 3.60 6.84 11.88
C SER A 27 2.66 7.84 11.22
N MET A 28 2.10 8.78 11.98
CA MET A 28 1.21 9.79 11.42
C MET A 28 1.95 10.74 10.47
N ARG A 29 3.20 11.09 10.76
CA ARG A 29 4.01 11.91 9.86
C ARG A 29 4.20 11.20 8.53
N LEU A 30 4.50 9.91 8.57
CA LEU A 30 4.68 9.09 7.38
C LEU A 30 3.39 9.00 6.55
N LEU A 31 2.24 8.80 7.21
CA LEU A 31 0.95 8.75 6.54
C LEU A 31 0.57 10.10 5.93
N LYS A 32 0.90 11.20 6.58
CA LYS A 32 0.70 12.54 6.02
C LYS A 32 1.62 12.81 4.84
N GLU A 33 2.82 12.26 4.85
CA GLU A 33 3.73 12.33 3.70
C GLU A 33 3.13 11.61 2.49
N ILE A 34 2.58 10.41 2.69
CA ILE A 34 1.87 9.69 1.63
C ILE A 34 0.66 10.49 1.13
N GLN A 35 -0.11 11.05 2.05
CA GLN A 35 -1.24 11.90 1.70
C GLN A 35 -0.81 13.07 0.80
N SER A 36 0.27 13.72 1.14
CA SER A 36 0.80 14.86 0.38
C SER A 36 1.32 14.42 -1.00
N GLU A 37 2.10 13.35 -1.05
CA GLU A 37 2.69 12.87 -2.31
C GLU A 37 1.62 12.38 -3.31
N LEU A 38 0.56 11.78 -2.81
CA LEU A 38 -0.52 11.24 -3.65
C LEU A 38 -1.73 12.17 -3.73
N HIS A 39 -1.68 13.34 -3.09
CA HIS A 39 -2.78 14.30 -3.06
C HIS A 39 -4.09 13.68 -2.56
N LEU A 40 -4.01 12.91 -1.48
CA LEU A 40 -5.18 12.26 -0.88
C LEU A 40 -5.95 13.24 0.01
N ASP A 41 -7.26 13.04 0.13
CA ASP A 41 -8.11 13.87 0.97
C ASP A 41 -7.83 13.70 2.46
N LYS A 42 -7.34 12.52 2.85
CA LYS A 42 -7.05 12.20 4.24
C LYS A 42 -5.83 11.28 4.32
N PRO A 43 -5.15 11.21 5.48
CA PRO A 43 -4.05 10.26 5.65
C PRO A 43 -4.56 8.81 5.48
N PRO A 44 -3.83 7.94 4.77
CA PRO A 44 -4.26 6.56 4.55
C PRO A 44 -4.00 5.69 5.79
N LEU A 45 -4.92 5.74 6.75
CA LEU A 45 -4.79 4.99 8.00
C LEU A 45 -4.82 3.49 7.78
N GLN A 46 -5.64 3.03 6.83
CA GLN A 46 -5.69 1.61 6.46
C GLN A 46 -5.29 1.46 5.00
N ILE A 47 -4.22 0.71 4.79
CA ILE A 47 -3.68 0.41 3.45
C ILE A 47 -3.82 -1.09 3.24
N GLU A 48 -4.31 -1.50 2.06
CA GLU A 48 -4.40 -2.90 1.66
C GLU A 48 -3.60 -3.12 0.38
N CYS A 49 -2.76 -4.13 0.38
CA CYS A 49 -1.92 -4.46 -0.76
C CYS A 49 -2.24 -5.88 -1.25
N PHE A 50 -2.39 -6.01 -2.57
CA PHE A 50 -2.71 -7.27 -3.22
C PHE A 50 -1.55 -7.75 -4.08
N ASP A 51 -1.32 -9.06 -4.03
CA ASP A 51 -0.38 -9.74 -4.91
C ASP A 51 -0.93 -11.08 -5.35
N ASN A 52 -0.66 -11.46 -6.59
CA ASN A 52 -0.94 -12.77 -7.11
C ASN A 52 0.33 -13.61 -7.08
N SER A 53 0.33 -14.72 -6.35
CA SER A 53 1.40 -15.69 -6.45
C SER A 53 0.93 -16.90 -7.24
N ASN A 54 1.56 -17.14 -8.39
CA ASN A 54 1.35 -18.36 -9.17
C ASN A 54 2.27 -19.44 -8.64
N ILE A 55 1.71 -20.38 -7.88
CA ILE A 55 2.43 -21.59 -7.55
C ILE A 55 2.33 -22.50 -8.78
N GLN A 56 3.49 -22.86 -9.35
CA GLN A 56 3.54 -23.70 -10.54
C GLN A 56 2.75 -25.00 -10.36
N GLY A 57 1.80 -25.22 -11.24
CA GLY A 57 1.16 -26.51 -11.46
C GLY A 57 -0.08 -26.84 -10.66
N SER A 58 -0.61 -25.93 -9.84
CA SER A 58 -1.87 -26.16 -9.16
C SER A 58 -2.62 -24.86 -8.94
N ASP A 59 -3.14 -24.58 -7.81
CA ASP A 59 -4.10 -23.52 -7.59
C ASP A 59 -3.42 -22.15 -7.51
N ALA A 60 -3.93 -21.18 -8.25
CA ALA A 60 -3.52 -19.78 -8.10
C ALA A 60 -4.01 -19.25 -6.76
N VAL A 61 -3.12 -18.57 -6.06
CA VAL A 61 -3.41 -17.96 -4.75
C VAL A 61 -3.07 -16.48 -4.83
N ALA A 62 -3.94 -15.65 -4.30
CA ALA A 62 -3.67 -14.24 -4.12
C ALA A 62 -3.63 -13.90 -2.64
N ALA A 63 -2.80 -12.96 -2.28
CA ALA A 63 -2.66 -12.50 -0.91
C ALA A 63 -3.10 -11.05 -0.78
N CYS A 64 -3.73 -10.74 0.35
CA CYS A 64 -4.00 -9.37 0.75
C CYS A 64 -3.36 -9.11 2.11
N VAL A 65 -2.47 -8.14 2.17
CA VAL A 65 -1.90 -7.69 3.42
C VAL A 65 -2.52 -6.36 3.82
N VAL A 66 -2.62 -6.14 5.12
CA VAL A 66 -3.28 -4.97 5.68
C VAL A 66 -2.31 -4.23 6.58
N PHE A 67 -2.15 -2.94 6.36
CA PHE A 67 -1.38 -2.04 7.21
C PHE A 67 -2.33 -1.05 7.85
N LYS A 68 -2.23 -0.88 9.16
CA LYS A 68 -2.99 0.10 9.93
C LYS A 68 -2.04 1.02 10.66
N LYS A 69 -2.19 2.33 10.45
CA LYS A 69 -1.29 3.35 11.02
C LYS A 69 0.18 3.06 10.69
N ALA A 70 0.44 2.71 9.43
CA ALA A 70 1.76 2.39 8.88
C ALA A 70 2.42 1.14 9.47
N LYS A 71 1.67 0.27 10.14
CA LYS A 71 2.17 -0.96 10.73
C LYS A 71 1.41 -2.18 10.20
N PRO A 72 2.10 -3.32 10.02
CA PRO A 72 1.41 -4.55 9.60
C PRO A 72 0.34 -4.96 10.60
N SER A 73 -0.85 -5.25 10.10
CA SER A 73 -1.95 -5.80 10.88
C SER A 73 -2.17 -7.26 10.48
N LYS A 74 -1.32 -8.14 10.98
CA LYS A 74 -1.24 -9.54 10.52
C LYS A 74 -2.53 -10.32 10.74
N LYS A 75 -3.31 -9.99 11.75
CA LYS A 75 -4.61 -10.61 12.01
C LYS A 75 -5.61 -10.38 10.87
N ASP A 76 -5.41 -9.32 10.09
CA ASP A 76 -6.30 -8.93 9.00
C ASP A 76 -5.82 -9.44 7.64
N TYR A 77 -4.65 -10.07 7.57
CA TYR A 77 -4.14 -10.66 6.34
C TYR A 77 -5.04 -11.80 5.87
N ARG A 78 -5.21 -11.90 4.54
CA ARG A 78 -6.03 -12.96 3.94
C ARG A 78 -5.33 -13.55 2.73
N LYS A 79 -5.56 -14.84 2.53
CA LYS A 79 -5.18 -15.55 1.31
C LYS A 79 -6.45 -16.00 0.61
N TYR A 80 -6.46 -15.87 -0.70
CA TYR A 80 -7.61 -16.23 -1.51
C TYR A 80 -7.22 -17.30 -2.51
N ASN A 81 -7.91 -18.43 -2.48
CA ASN A 81 -7.81 -19.42 -3.54
C ASN A 81 -8.65 -18.95 -4.72
N ILE A 82 -8.04 -18.90 -5.89
CA ILE A 82 -8.73 -18.45 -7.10
C ILE A 82 -9.64 -19.58 -7.59
N LYS A 83 -10.92 -19.28 -7.77
CA LYS A 83 -11.97 -20.29 -8.03
C LYS A 83 -12.56 -20.19 -9.43
N THR A 84 -12.62 -19.00 -10.03
CA THR A 84 -13.37 -18.76 -11.28
C THR A 84 -12.47 -18.63 -12.48
N VAL A 85 -11.16 -18.59 -12.31
CA VAL A 85 -10.19 -18.40 -13.38
C VAL A 85 -9.58 -19.74 -13.76
N VAL A 86 -9.61 -20.06 -15.05
CA VAL A 86 -8.98 -21.27 -15.60
C VAL A 86 -7.65 -20.85 -16.22
N GLY A 87 -6.56 -21.45 -15.75
CA GLY A 87 -5.22 -21.16 -16.24
C GLY A 87 -4.59 -19.90 -15.66
N PRO A 88 -3.36 -19.56 -16.11
CA PRO A 88 -2.63 -18.41 -15.59
C PRO A 88 -3.13 -17.10 -16.20
N ASP A 89 -4.02 -16.44 -15.51
CA ASP A 89 -4.50 -15.10 -15.85
C ASP A 89 -4.47 -14.21 -14.62
N ASP A 90 -3.38 -13.44 -14.47
CA ASP A 90 -3.15 -12.60 -13.31
C ASP A 90 -4.20 -11.50 -13.17
N TYR A 91 -4.69 -10.96 -14.29
CA TYR A 91 -5.68 -9.89 -14.26
C TYR A 91 -7.05 -10.42 -13.81
N ALA A 92 -7.48 -11.55 -14.37
CA ALA A 92 -8.74 -12.16 -13.97
C ALA A 92 -8.69 -12.63 -12.52
N SER A 93 -7.56 -13.15 -12.07
CA SER A 93 -7.35 -13.55 -10.68
C SER A 93 -7.44 -12.36 -9.73
N MET A 94 -6.82 -11.24 -10.10
CA MET A 94 -6.90 -10.00 -9.30
C MET A 94 -8.35 -9.50 -9.22
N LYS A 95 -9.10 -9.54 -10.32
CA LYS A 95 -10.51 -9.14 -10.32
C LYS A 95 -11.33 -9.98 -9.35
N GLU A 96 -11.16 -11.30 -9.39
CA GLU A 96 -11.88 -12.19 -8.48
C GLU A 96 -11.60 -11.85 -7.02
N VAL A 97 -10.34 -11.69 -6.66
CA VAL A 97 -9.92 -11.44 -5.28
C VAL A 97 -10.45 -10.10 -4.76
N VAL A 98 -10.26 -9.04 -5.54
CA VAL A 98 -10.71 -7.70 -5.14
C VAL A 98 -12.22 -7.64 -5.01
N ARG A 99 -12.94 -8.27 -5.95
CA ARG A 99 -14.41 -8.35 -5.90
C ARG A 99 -14.88 -9.10 -4.66
N ARG A 100 -14.32 -10.28 -4.39
CA ARG A 100 -14.68 -11.08 -3.22
C ARG A 100 -14.45 -10.33 -1.92
N ARG A 101 -13.30 -9.68 -1.81
CA ARG A 101 -12.93 -8.98 -0.59
C ARG A 101 -13.84 -7.79 -0.31
N TYR A 102 -14.03 -6.92 -1.27
CA TYR A 102 -14.77 -5.68 -1.03
C TYR A 102 -16.28 -5.87 -1.09
N GLN A 103 -16.76 -6.80 -1.88
CA GLN A 103 -18.17 -7.17 -1.83
C GLN A 103 -18.54 -7.70 -0.44
N ARG A 104 -17.70 -8.55 0.13
CA ARG A 104 -17.89 -9.05 1.49
C ARG A 104 -17.79 -7.93 2.53
N ALA A 105 -16.85 -7.02 2.37
CA ALA A 105 -16.71 -5.88 3.27
C ALA A 105 -17.97 -5.01 3.27
N ILE A 106 -18.56 -4.79 2.10
CA ILE A 106 -19.82 -4.04 1.97
C ILE A 106 -20.95 -4.79 2.66
N GLU A 107 -21.10 -6.09 2.43
CA GLU A 107 -22.14 -6.92 3.01
C GLU A 107 -22.06 -6.98 4.54
N GLU A 108 -20.85 -7.04 5.07
CA GLU A 108 -20.60 -7.12 6.51
C GLU A 108 -20.44 -5.75 7.18
N SER A 109 -20.52 -4.67 6.42
CA SER A 109 -20.25 -3.32 6.90
C SER A 109 -18.89 -3.18 7.58
N SER A 110 -17.90 -3.91 7.08
CA SER A 110 -16.52 -3.85 7.55
C SER A 110 -15.82 -2.59 7.04
N PRO A 111 -14.80 -2.06 7.77
CA PRO A 111 -14.06 -0.89 7.30
C PRO A 111 -13.39 -1.14 5.94
N LEU A 112 -13.50 -0.17 5.04
CA LEU A 112 -12.81 -0.18 3.75
C LEU A 112 -11.45 0.50 3.89
N PRO A 113 -10.47 0.15 3.03
CA PRO A 113 -9.17 0.81 3.09
C PRO A 113 -9.25 2.26 2.59
N ASP A 114 -8.29 3.04 3.03
CA ASP A 114 -8.10 4.42 2.56
C ASP A 114 -7.22 4.48 1.32
N LEU A 115 -6.45 3.44 1.07
CA LEU A 115 -5.57 3.30 -0.09
C LEU A 115 -5.40 1.83 -0.42
N ILE A 116 -5.52 1.50 -1.71
CA ILE A 116 -5.23 0.16 -2.23
C ILE A 116 -3.92 0.24 -3.00
N ILE A 117 -3.01 -0.70 -2.73
CA ILE A 117 -1.75 -0.83 -3.46
C ILE A 117 -1.74 -2.18 -4.17
N THR A 118 -1.39 -2.18 -5.44
CA THR A 118 -1.16 -3.41 -6.19
C THR A 118 0.34 -3.66 -6.29
N ASP A 119 0.77 -4.90 -6.11
CA ASP A 119 2.14 -5.29 -6.41
C ASP A 119 2.25 -5.57 -7.92
N GLY A 120 2.21 -4.50 -8.68
CA GLY A 120 2.20 -4.51 -10.13
C GLY A 120 1.99 -3.12 -10.68
N GLY A 121 2.11 -2.98 -11.99
CA GLY A 121 2.02 -1.69 -12.66
C GLY A 121 0.62 -1.30 -13.11
N LYS A 122 0.58 -0.53 -14.18
CA LYS A 122 -0.65 0.09 -14.73
C LYS A 122 -1.78 -0.92 -15.01
N GLY A 123 -1.44 -2.10 -15.54
CA GLY A 123 -2.45 -3.11 -15.86
C GLY A 123 -3.17 -3.62 -14.63
N GLN A 124 -2.45 -3.90 -13.57
CA GLN A 124 -3.04 -4.33 -12.29
C GLN A 124 -3.89 -3.21 -11.67
N MET A 125 -3.42 -1.97 -11.72
CA MET A 125 -4.17 -0.82 -11.22
C MET A 125 -5.51 -0.66 -11.94
N GLU A 126 -5.53 -0.78 -13.28
CA GLU A 126 -6.75 -0.66 -14.07
C GLU A 126 -7.76 -1.75 -13.71
N VAL A 127 -7.30 -2.97 -13.52
CA VAL A 127 -8.13 -4.10 -13.13
C VAL A 127 -8.80 -3.86 -11.78
N VAL A 128 -8.03 -3.38 -10.81
CA VAL A 128 -8.56 -3.05 -9.48
C VAL A 128 -9.57 -1.90 -9.57
N ARG A 129 -9.27 -0.88 -10.37
CA ARG A 129 -10.18 0.25 -10.57
C ARG A 129 -11.53 -0.20 -11.16
N GLU A 130 -11.51 -1.07 -12.15
CA GLU A 130 -12.75 -1.59 -12.75
C GLU A 130 -13.66 -2.22 -11.69
N VAL A 131 -13.09 -3.04 -10.80
CA VAL A 131 -13.87 -3.68 -9.75
C VAL A 131 -14.35 -2.66 -8.71
N VAL A 132 -13.45 -1.83 -8.23
CA VAL A 132 -13.74 -0.89 -7.14
C VAL A 132 -14.71 0.20 -7.58
N GLU A 133 -14.46 0.82 -8.72
CA GLU A 133 -15.27 1.96 -9.20
C GLU A 133 -16.45 1.54 -10.05
N ASP A 134 -16.23 0.70 -11.06
CA ASP A 134 -17.28 0.38 -12.04
C ASP A 134 -18.25 -0.68 -11.53
N GLU A 135 -17.77 -1.70 -10.82
CA GLU A 135 -18.62 -2.77 -10.32
C GLU A 135 -19.21 -2.47 -8.94
N LEU A 136 -18.39 -1.99 -8.02
CA LEU A 136 -18.79 -1.81 -6.62
C LEU A 136 -19.14 -0.36 -6.26
N HIS A 137 -18.88 0.57 -7.15
CA HIS A 137 -19.17 2.00 -6.97
C HIS A 137 -18.52 2.59 -5.71
N LEU A 138 -17.29 2.16 -5.42
CA LEU A 138 -16.49 2.66 -4.31
C LEU A 138 -15.52 3.72 -4.81
N ASN A 139 -15.17 4.65 -3.94
CA ASN A 139 -14.19 5.68 -4.24
C ASN A 139 -12.97 5.51 -3.33
N ILE A 140 -12.07 4.63 -3.72
CA ILE A 140 -10.85 4.33 -2.97
C ILE A 140 -9.63 4.61 -3.85
N PRO A 141 -8.66 5.41 -3.41
CA PRO A 141 -7.43 5.66 -4.17
C PRO A 141 -6.65 4.37 -4.42
N ILE A 142 -6.07 4.24 -5.60
CA ILE A 142 -5.35 3.05 -6.04
C ILE A 142 -3.95 3.44 -6.50
N ALA A 143 -2.95 2.75 -5.96
CA ALA A 143 -1.56 2.93 -6.34
C ALA A 143 -0.97 1.60 -6.80
N GLY A 144 0.15 1.64 -7.50
CA GLY A 144 0.86 0.46 -7.95
C GLY A 144 2.34 0.55 -7.66
N LEU A 145 2.95 -0.58 -7.35
CA LEU A 145 4.39 -0.70 -7.17
C LEU A 145 4.96 -1.42 -8.39
N ALA A 146 5.61 -0.68 -9.27
CA ALA A 146 6.26 -1.24 -10.45
C ALA A 146 7.66 -1.75 -10.08
N LYS A 147 8.04 -2.88 -10.66
CA LYS A 147 9.33 -3.51 -10.41
C LYS A 147 10.30 -3.21 -11.54
N ASP A 148 11.59 -3.12 -11.19
CA ASP A 148 12.65 -3.02 -12.19
C ASP A 148 13.01 -4.41 -12.76
N ASN A 149 14.02 -4.45 -13.64
CA ASN A 149 14.48 -5.70 -14.26
C ASN A 149 15.04 -6.71 -13.24
N LYS A 150 15.34 -6.28 -12.02
CA LYS A 150 15.83 -7.16 -10.95
C LYS A 150 14.76 -7.50 -9.93
N HIS A 151 13.48 -7.28 -10.27
CA HIS A 151 12.32 -7.52 -9.40
C HIS A 151 12.36 -6.71 -8.10
N ARG A 152 12.97 -5.52 -8.12
CA ARG A 152 12.96 -4.59 -7.00
C ARG A 152 11.94 -3.49 -7.25
N THR A 153 11.33 -2.97 -6.20
CA THR A 153 10.46 -1.81 -6.30
C THR A 153 11.27 -0.62 -6.85
N SER A 154 10.88 -0.12 -8.01
CA SER A 154 11.54 1.01 -8.65
C SER A 154 10.67 2.25 -8.70
N GLU A 155 9.36 2.09 -8.80
CA GLU A 155 8.45 3.19 -9.02
C GLU A 155 7.16 3.01 -8.26
N LEU A 156 6.65 4.10 -7.71
CA LEU A 156 5.28 4.21 -7.22
C LEU A 156 4.45 4.87 -8.30
N LEU A 157 3.38 4.22 -8.71
CA LEU A 157 2.43 4.74 -9.70
C LEU A 157 1.14 5.13 -9.01
N PHE A 158 0.51 6.20 -9.48
CA PHE A 158 -0.76 6.66 -8.91
C PHE A 158 -1.61 7.36 -9.97
N GLY A 159 -2.92 7.20 -9.85
CA GLY A 159 -3.90 7.89 -10.65
C GLY A 159 -4.27 7.19 -11.95
N PHE A 160 -5.24 7.78 -12.65
CA PHE A 160 -5.71 7.28 -13.94
C PHE A 160 -5.88 8.45 -14.90
N PRO A 161 -5.00 8.58 -15.90
CA PRO A 161 -3.90 7.68 -16.25
C PRO A 161 -2.81 7.65 -15.16
N ALA A 162 -2.15 6.51 -15.00
CA ALA A 162 -1.14 6.30 -13.97
C ALA A 162 0.09 7.18 -14.23
N GLN A 163 0.53 7.86 -13.19
CA GLN A 163 1.73 8.71 -13.21
C GLN A 163 2.74 8.20 -12.21
N THR A 164 4.01 8.29 -12.57
CA THR A 164 5.09 7.93 -11.65
C THR A 164 5.27 9.01 -10.61
N ILE A 165 5.26 8.60 -9.34
CA ILE A 165 5.55 9.49 -8.21
C ILE A 165 7.01 9.28 -7.83
N GLY A 166 7.80 10.35 -7.88
CA GLY A 166 9.21 10.29 -7.50
C GLY A 166 9.36 10.09 -6.00
N ILE A 167 10.06 9.03 -5.61
CA ILE A 167 10.35 8.74 -4.21
C ILE A 167 11.85 8.65 -4.04
N LYS A 168 12.37 9.36 -3.04
CA LYS A 168 13.80 9.25 -2.72
C LYS A 168 14.08 7.88 -2.13
N GLN A 169 15.07 7.19 -2.69
CA GLN A 169 15.60 5.97 -2.07
C GLN A 169 16.09 6.31 -0.67
N GLN A 170 15.90 5.43 0.28
CA GLN A 170 16.22 5.62 1.69
C GLN A 170 15.27 6.57 2.45
N SER A 171 14.24 7.10 1.83
CA SER A 171 13.20 7.83 2.57
C SER A 171 12.36 6.90 3.42
N SER A 172 11.70 7.44 4.43
CA SER A 172 10.77 6.66 5.26
C SER A 172 9.62 6.10 4.44
N LEU A 173 9.15 6.84 3.45
CA LEU A 173 8.12 6.39 2.51
C LEU A 173 8.60 5.18 1.70
N PHE A 174 9.81 5.23 1.15
CA PHE A 174 10.38 4.10 0.40
C PHE A 174 10.50 2.85 1.25
N ARG A 175 10.93 3.00 2.52
CA ARG A 175 11.04 1.88 3.46
C ARG A 175 9.68 1.25 3.74
N LEU A 176 8.64 2.06 3.93
CA LEU A 176 7.29 1.55 4.14
C LEU A 176 6.79 0.78 2.91
N LEU A 177 6.98 1.32 1.71
CA LEU A 177 6.56 0.65 0.48
C LEU A 177 7.30 -0.66 0.28
N THR A 178 8.60 -0.70 0.58
CA THR A 178 9.39 -1.93 0.53
C THR A 178 8.89 -2.95 1.54
N GLN A 179 8.55 -2.51 2.75
CA GLN A 179 7.99 -3.39 3.78
C GLN A 179 6.65 -3.96 3.33
N ILE A 180 5.77 -3.14 2.76
CA ILE A 180 4.47 -3.60 2.24
C ILE A 180 4.69 -4.66 1.16
N GLN A 181 5.62 -4.43 0.24
CA GLN A 181 5.94 -5.38 -0.82
C GLN A 181 6.49 -6.68 -0.26
N ASP A 182 7.39 -6.61 0.72
CA ASP A 182 7.96 -7.81 1.37
C ASP A 182 6.89 -8.60 2.11
N GLU A 183 5.95 -7.93 2.79
CA GLU A 183 4.88 -8.59 3.53
C GLU A 183 3.90 -9.32 2.61
N VAL A 184 3.67 -8.83 1.40
CA VAL A 184 2.73 -9.45 0.47
C VAL A 184 3.34 -10.66 -0.25
N HIS A 185 4.66 -10.72 -0.34
CA HIS A 185 5.38 -11.89 -0.85
C HIS A 185 5.61 -12.89 0.29
#